data_e01e6ab201dc2fa390ba962a28699790
#
_entry.id   e01e6ab201dc2fa390ba962a28699790
#
_cell.length_a   1.000
_cell.length_b   1.000
_cell.length_c   1.000
_cell.angle_alpha   90.00
_cell.angle_beta   90.00
_cell.angle_gamma   90.00
#
_symmetry.space_group_name_H-M   'P 1'
#
loop_
_entity.id
_entity.type
_entity.pdbx_description
1 polymer ?
#
loop_
_entity_poly.entity_id
_entity_poly.type
_entity_poly.pdbx_seq_one_letter_code
_entity_poly.pdbx_strand_id
1 'polypeptide(L)'
;ADSMDEMKEGLDAGVFYYLTKPVNDDMLRSVLSAAVREAQQIQTLAEELGKHKTSFNLIETARFNVRTLDEARSLSAFIANCFPEPERVLSGLGELLINAIEHGNIGIGYDRKTDLVANNTWESEINRLQTLPENEHKFVTATVAHKVDGTYVVIEDQGEGFAWKNFLQIDPARAGDNHGRGIAQANTISFDKLTYNDKGNQAIAFVGLEKQLEW
;
A
#
# COMPACT_ATOMS: atom_id res chain seq x y z
N ALA A 1 -3.70 -24.32 39.46
CA ALA A 1 -4.61 -23.83 38.42
C ALA A 1 -4.39 -22.34 38.17
N ASP A 2 -4.07 -21.56 39.22
CA ASP A 2 -4.01 -20.11 39.11
C ASP A 2 -2.81 -19.55 38.34
N SER A 3 -1.68 -20.25 38.24
CA SER A 3 -0.46 -19.70 37.62
C SER A 3 -0.50 -19.73 36.06
N MET A 4 -1.27 -20.59 35.45
CA MET A 4 -1.37 -20.65 33.98
C MET A 4 -2.30 -19.58 33.42
N ASP A 5 -3.38 -19.27 34.09
CA ASP A 5 -4.32 -18.23 33.69
C ASP A 5 -3.71 -16.82 33.89
N GLU A 6 -3.00 -16.60 34.96
CA GLU A 6 -2.23 -15.37 35.22
C GLU A 6 -1.09 -15.17 34.19
N MET A 7 -0.43 -16.26 33.77
CA MET A 7 0.61 -16.23 32.77
C MET A 7 0.03 -15.86 31.38
N LYS A 8 -1.16 -16.37 31.05
CA LYS A 8 -1.85 -16.06 29.81
C LYS A 8 -2.34 -14.59 29.78
N GLU A 9 -2.92 -14.12 30.88
CA GLU A 9 -3.32 -12.72 31.03
C GLU A 9 -2.14 -11.76 30.91
N GLY A 10 -0.99 -12.10 31.46
CA GLY A 10 0.25 -11.33 31.35
C GLY A 10 0.78 -11.30 29.92
N LEU A 11 0.77 -12.41 29.20
CA LEU A 11 1.18 -12.48 27.79
C LEU A 11 0.25 -11.66 26.90
N ASP A 12 -1.06 -11.74 27.12
CA ASP A 12 -2.06 -10.95 26.38
C ASP A 12 -1.94 -9.45 26.68
N ALA A 13 -1.43 -9.07 27.85
CA ALA A 13 -1.14 -7.69 28.24
C ALA A 13 0.21 -7.16 27.71
N GLY A 14 0.95 -7.94 26.91
CA GLY A 14 2.21 -7.51 26.29
C GLY A 14 3.42 -7.57 27.23
N VAL A 15 3.40 -8.42 28.23
CA VAL A 15 4.54 -8.64 29.14
C VAL A 15 5.69 -9.31 28.38
N PHE A 16 6.87 -8.72 28.46
CA PHE A 16 8.05 -9.17 27.74
C PHE A 16 8.53 -10.58 28.16
N TYR A 17 8.43 -10.89 29.48
CA TYR A 17 8.85 -12.18 30.03
C TYR A 17 8.17 -12.47 31.35
N TYR A 18 7.95 -13.74 31.66
CA TYR A 18 7.35 -14.18 32.93
C TYR A 18 8.37 -14.88 33.77
N LEU A 19 8.55 -14.42 35.03
CA LEU A 19 9.45 -15.03 36.01
C LEU A 19 8.64 -15.63 37.15
N THR A 20 8.80 -16.93 37.39
CA THR A 20 8.19 -17.60 38.54
C THR A 20 9.00 -17.41 39.83
N LYS A 21 8.33 -17.14 40.91
CA LYS A 21 8.98 -17.04 42.26
C LYS A 21 9.27 -18.45 42.79
N PRO A 22 10.43 -18.68 43.44
CA PRO A 22 11.49 -17.72 43.73
C PRO A 22 12.37 -17.40 42.55
N VAL A 23 12.62 -16.13 42.26
CA VAL A 23 13.50 -15.66 41.21
C VAL A 23 14.95 -15.72 41.70
N ASN A 24 15.83 -16.42 40.95
CA ASN A 24 17.27 -16.35 41.26
C ASN A 24 17.94 -15.24 40.43
N ASP A 25 19.09 -14.75 40.93
CA ASP A 25 19.81 -13.63 40.31
C ASP A 25 20.28 -13.92 38.89
N ASP A 26 20.70 -15.15 38.57
CA ASP A 26 21.18 -15.53 37.25
C ASP A 26 20.06 -15.53 36.25
N MET A 27 18.87 -16.00 36.59
CA MET A 27 17.69 -15.97 35.74
C MET A 27 17.23 -14.53 35.50
N LEU A 28 17.21 -13.69 36.57
CA LEU A 28 16.88 -12.27 36.42
C LEU A 28 17.85 -11.54 35.48
N ARG A 29 19.17 -11.76 35.67
CA ARG A 29 20.21 -11.18 34.80
C ARG A 29 20.04 -11.61 33.36
N SER A 30 19.73 -12.89 33.12
CA SER A 30 19.54 -13.48 31.79
C SER A 30 18.36 -12.81 31.07
N VAL A 31 17.21 -12.66 31.75
CA VAL A 31 16.01 -12.02 31.22
C VAL A 31 16.22 -10.54 30.97
N LEU A 32 16.84 -9.81 31.89
CA LEU A 32 17.17 -8.40 31.72
C LEU A 32 18.13 -8.20 30.52
N SER A 33 19.14 -9.06 30.39
CA SER A 33 20.07 -9.00 29.25
C SER A 33 19.37 -9.27 27.91
N ALA A 34 18.40 -10.18 27.88
CA ALA A 34 17.59 -10.45 26.70
C ALA A 34 16.69 -9.24 26.34
N ALA A 35 16.01 -8.66 27.35
CA ALA A 35 15.15 -7.50 27.16
C ALA A 35 15.92 -6.27 26.64
N VAL A 36 17.09 -6.00 27.22
CA VAL A 36 17.96 -4.89 26.77
C VAL A 36 18.42 -5.10 25.32
N ARG A 37 18.80 -6.33 24.97
CA ARG A 37 19.24 -6.66 23.62
C ARG A 37 18.13 -6.47 22.60
N GLU A 38 16.90 -6.90 22.93
CA GLU A 38 15.74 -6.74 22.05
C GLU A 38 15.35 -5.26 21.89
N ALA A 39 15.36 -4.49 22.98
CA ALA A 39 15.12 -3.05 22.93
C ALA A 39 16.16 -2.33 22.05
N GLN A 40 17.44 -2.70 22.17
CA GLN A 40 18.51 -2.17 21.31
C GLN A 40 18.32 -2.56 19.84
N GLN A 41 17.90 -3.79 19.55
CA GLN A 41 17.60 -4.25 18.19
C GLN A 41 16.44 -3.46 17.56
N ILE A 42 15.35 -3.26 18.31
CA ILE A 42 14.19 -2.46 17.87
C ILE A 42 14.62 -1.01 17.61
N GLN A 43 15.42 -0.42 18.50
CA GLN A 43 15.92 0.95 18.31
C GLN A 43 16.81 1.06 17.07
N THR A 44 17.72 0.12 16.83
CA THR A 44 18.58 0.12 15.64
C THR A 44 17.76 0.00 14.36
N LEU A 45 16.75 -0.89 14.34
CA LEU A 45 15.84 -1.03 13.20
C LEU A 45 15.03 0.26 12.97
N ALA A 46 14.54 0.91 14.02
CA ALA A 46 13.82 2.17 13.92
C ALA A 46 14.70 3.31 13.37
N GLU A 47 15.97 3.36 13.80
CA GLU A 47 16.96 4.33 13.28
C GLU A 47 17.29 4.06 11.80
N GLU A 48 17.42 2.79 11.41
CA GLU A 48 17.65 2.43 10.00
C GLU A 48 16.44 2.76 9.12
N LEU A 49 15.22 2.45 9.58
CA LEU A 49 13.99 2.85 8.89
C LEU A 49 13.91 4.39 8.75
N GLY A 50 14.30 5.13 9.78
CA GLY A 50 14.38 6.60 9.73
C GLY A 50 15.37 7.10 8.66
N LYS A 51 16.52 6.45 8.51
CA LYS A 51 17.51 6.76 7.46
C LYS A 51 16.96 6.48 6.06
N HIS A 52 16.24 5.37 5.89
CA HIS A 52 15.58 5.05 4.61
C HIS A 52 14.53 6.09 4.25
N LYS A 53 13.74 6.56 5.20
CA LYS A 53 12.75 7.63 4.96
C LYS A 53 13.41 8.90 4.43
N THR A 54 14.56 9.28 5.00
CA THR A 54 15.34 10.42 4.50
C THR A 54 15.82 10.20 3.06
N SER A 55 16.21 8.97 2.70
CA SER A 55 16.68 8.62 1.36
C SER A 55 15.59 8.73 0.30
N PHE A 56 14.32 8.48 0.64
CA PHE A 56 13.20 8.65 -0.29
C PHE A 56 13.05 10.11 -0.74
N ASN A 57 13.36 11.06 0.13
CA ASN A 57 13.31 12.50 -0.20
C ASN A 57 14.41 12.96 -1.18
N LEU A 58 15.43 12.12 -1.43
CA LEU A 58 16.47 12.37 -2.43
C LEU A 58 16.09 11.89 -3.83
N ILE A 59 14.97 11.21 -3.98
CA ILE A 59 14.46 10.73 -5.26
C ILE A 59 13.82 11.90 -5.99
N GLU A 60 14.45 12.45 -7.01
CA GLU A 60 13.81 13.46 -7.87
C GLU A 60 12.75 12.85 -8.78
N THR A 61 13.09 11.71 -9.39
CA THR A 61 12.18 10.94 -10.23
C THR A 61 12.60 9.48 -10.22
N ALA A 62 11.63 8.57 -10.11
CA ALA A 62 11.84 7.13 -10.27
C ALA A 62 10.74 6.53 -11.12
N ARG A 63 11.11 5.61 -12.04
CA ARG A 63 10.20 4.92 -12.96
C ARG A 63 10.30 3.42 -12.78
N PHE A 64 9.14 2.76 -12.74
CA PHE A 64 9.00 1.33 -12.50
C PHE A 64 8.08 0.72 -13.55
N ASN A 65 8.35 -0.53 -13.92
CA ASN A 65 7.46 -1.35 -14.72
C ASN A 65 6.95 -2.49 -13.82
N VAL A 66 5.64 -2.65 -13.79
CA VAL A 66 4.91 -3.59 -12.92
C VAL A 66 4.01 -4.46 -13.77
N ARG A 67 3.97 -5.75 -13.48
CA ARG A 67 3.13 -6.70 -14.21
C ARG A 67 2.15 -7.44 -13.31
N THR A 68 2.60 -7.88 -12.12
CA THR A 68 1.82 -8.76 -11.24
C THR A 68 1.16 -7.98 -10.10
N LEU A 69 0.13 -8.60 -9.50
CA LEU A 69 -0.53 -8.04 -8.32
C LEU A 69 0.42 -7.90 -7.14
N ASP A 70 1.34 -8.86 -6.95
CA ASP A 70 2.31 -8.82 -5.86
C ASP A 70 3.35 -7.72 -6.07
N GLU A 71 3.82 -7.52 -7.31
CA GLU A 71 4.66 -6.37 -7.65
C GLU A 71 3.92 -5.05 -7.41
N ALA A 72 2.64 -4.95 -7.76
CA ALA A 72 1.82 -3.76 -7.53
C ALA A 72 1.67 -3.45 -6.04
N ARG A 73 1.39 -4.45 -5.20
CA ARG A 73 1.31 -4.31 -3.74
C ARG A 73 2.65 -3.87 -3.13
N SER A 74 3.74 -4.52 -3.53
CA SER A 74 5.08 -4.19 -3.07
C SER A 74 5.49 -2.78 -3.49
N LEU A 75 5.25 -2.43 -4.76
CA LEU A 75 5.59 -1.11 -5.29
C LEU A 75 4.74 0.00 -4.68
N SER A 76 3.45 -0.23 -4.41
CA SER A 76 2.62 0.77 -3.74
C SER A 76 3.17 1.13 -2.36
N ALA A 77 3.62 0.13 -1.59
CA ALA A 77 4.26 0.35 -0.30
C ALA A 77 5.60 1.10 -0.42
N PHE A 78 6.38 0.80 -1.47
CA PHE A 78 7.63 1.52 -1.73
C PHE A 78 7.37 2.98 -2.11
N ILE A 79 6.52 3.23 -3.11
CA ILE A 79 6.22 4.58 -3.61
C ILE A 79 5.54 5.43 -2.53
N ALA A 80 4.72 4.85 -1.65
CA ALA A 80 4.09 5.57 -0.57
C ALA A 80 5.11 6.33 0.30
N ASN A 81 6.30 5.77 0.52
CA ASN A 81 7.36 6.42 1.29
C ASN A 81 7.96 7.67 0.60
N CYS A 82 7.67 7.90 -0.67
CA CYS A 82 8.02 9.12 -1.38
C CYS A 82 7.06 10.28 -1.08
N PHE A 83 5.96 10.03 -0.38
CA PHE A 83 4.95 11.04 -0.03
C PHE A 83 5.09 11.53 1.41
N PRO A 84 4.63 12.75 1.74
CA PRO A 84 4.69 13.28 3.10
C PRO A 84 3.97 12.38 4.11
N GLU A 85 2.82 11.82 3.73
CA GLU A 85 1.95 10.95 4.51
C GLU A 85 1.80 9.57 3.85
N PRO A 86 2.77 8.64 4.03
CA PRO A 86 2.76 7.33 3.37
C PRO A 86 1.48 6.52 3.61
N GLU A 87 0.98 6.53 4.83
CA GLU A 87 -0.21 5.76 5.22
C GLU A 87 -1.48 6.24 4.51
N ARG A 88 -1.58 7.54 4.27
CA ARG A 88 -2.69 8.17 3.55
C ARG A 88 -2.78 7.70 2.10
N VAL A 89 -1.64 7.66 1.41
CA VAL A 89 -1.59 7.38 -0.03
C VAL A 89 -1.51 5.89 -0.38
N LEU A 90 -1.10 5.04 0.57
CA LEU A 90 -0.84 3.62 0.33
C LEU A 90 -2.02 2.90 -0.34
N SER A 91 -3.22 3.06 0.21
CA SER A 91 -4.42 2.42 -0.31
C SER A 91 -4.75 2.92 -1.72
N GLY A 92 -4.67 4.23 -1.97
CA GLY A 92 -4.92 4.82 -3.28
C GLY A 92 -3.91 4.37 -4.34
N LEU A 93 -2.62 4.28 -3.99
CA LEU A 93 -1.59 3.75 -4.89
C LEU A 93 -1.86 2.30 -5.26
N GLY A 94 -2.20 1.45 -4.27
CA GLY A 94 -2.55 0.06 -4.51
C GLY A 94 -3.74 -0.08 -5.45
N GLU A 95 -4.78 0.69 -5.21
CA GLU A 95 -5.99 0.69 -6.05
C GLU A 95 -5.67 1.10 -7.50
N LEU A 96 -4.91 2.19 -7.71
CA LEU A 96 -4.57 2.66 -9.05
C LEU A 96 -3.69 1.66 -9.82
N LEU A 97 -2.69 1.05 -9.15
CA LEU A 97 -1.80 0.06 -9.77
C LEU A 97 -2.55 -1.24 -10.12
N ILE A 98 -3.39 -1.73 -9.20
CA ILE A 98 -4.18 -2.95 -9.43
C ILE A 98 -5.19 -2.71 -10.55
N ASN A 99 -5.89 -1.57 -10.57
CA ASN A 99 -6.83 -1.24 -11.64
C ASN A 99 -6.15 -1.13 -13.01
N ALA A 100 -4.95 -0.56 -13.08
CA ALA A 100 -4.17 -0.48 -14.30
C ALA A 100 -3.77 -1.88 -14.84
N ILE A 101 -3.47 -2.84 -13.96
CA ILE A 101 -3.22 -4.23 -14.35
C ILE A 101 -4.51 -4.91 -14.79
N GLU A 102 -5.52 -4.91 -13.94
CA GLU A 102 -6.75 -5.69 -14.08
C GLU A 102 -7.64 -5.18 -15.21
N HIS A 103 -8.00 -3.91 -15.14
CA HIS A 103 -8.91 -3.28 -16.10
C HIS A 103 -8.17 -2.77 -17.33
N GLY A 104 -6.98 -2.16 -17.13
CA GLY A 104 -6.18 -1.62 -18.20
C GLY A 104 -5.55 -2.70 -19.06
N ASN A 105 -4.56 -3.41 -18.55
CA ASN A 105 -3.77 -4.35 -19.34
C ASN A 105 -4.49 -5.64 -19.69
N ILE A 106 -5.25 -6.22 -18.72
CA ILE A 106 -5.91 -7.52 -18.90
C ILE A 106 -7.32 -7.33 -19.50
N GLY A 107 -7.98 -6.21 -19.23
CA GLY A 107 -9.31 -5.91 -19.75
C GLY A 107 -10.45 -6.64 -19.02
N ILE A 108 -10.31 -6.94 -17.72
CA ILE A 108 -11.40 -7.50 -16.92
C ILE A 108 -12.45 -6.40 -16.72
N GLY A 109 -13.67 -6.67 -17.18
CA GLY A 109 -14.82 -5.79 -16.94
C GLY A 109 -15.37 -5.92 -15.52
N TYR A 110 -16.20 -4.94 -15.14
CA TYR A 110 -16.80 -4.84 -13.81
C TYR A 110 -17.58 -6.09 -13.40
N ASP A 111 -18.48 -6.58 -14.26
CA ASP A 111 -19.33 -7.74 -13.97
C ASP A 111 -18.50 -9.01 -13.76
N ARG A 112 -17.49 -9.22 -14.62
CA ARG A 112 -16.58 -10.35 -14.48
C ARG A 112 -15.77 -10.29 -13.18
N LYS A 113 -15.33 -9.10 -12.74
CA LYS A 113 -14.68 -8.94 -11.45
C LYS A 113 -15.60 -9.34 -10.31
N THR A 114 -16.87 -8.93 -10.35
CA THR A 114 -17.88 -9.30 -9.34
C THR A 114 -17.96 -10.82 -9.17
N ASP A 115 -18.09 -11.54 -10.28
CA ASP A 115 -18.17 -13.00 -10.27
C ASP A 115 -16.89 -13.67 -9.74
N LEU A 116 -15.74 -13.18 -10.16
CA LEU A 116 -14.44 -13.71 -9.72
C LEU A 116 -14.20 -13.50 -8.23
N VAL A 117 -14.56 -12.33 -7.70
CA VAL A 117 -14.46 -12.03 -6.26
C VAL A 117 -15.44 -12.89 -5.46
N ALA A 118 -16.69 -13.03 -5.91
CA ALA A 118 -17.69 -13.84 -5.24
C ALA A 118 -17.27 -15.33 -5.15
N ASN A 119 -16.54 -15.83 -6.14
CA ASN A 119 -16.04 -17.21 -6.20
C ASN A 119 -14.62 -17.39 -5.61
N ASN A 120 -14.00 -16.35 -5.04
CA ASN A 120 -12.61 -16.37 -4.55
C ASN A 120 -11.58 -16.81 -5.61
N THR A 121 -11.82 -16.54 -6.88
CA THR A 121 -10.95 -16.92 -8.01
C THR A 121 -10.28 -15.72 -8.70
N TRP A 122 -10.53 -14.51 -8.21
CA TRP A 122 -10.06 -13.27 -8.83
C TRP A 122 -8.53 -13.24 -9.02
N GLU A 123 -7.77 -13.51 -7.98
CA GLU A 123 -6.30 -13.44 -8.02
C GLU A 123 -5.69 -14.52 -8.93
N SER A 124 -6.21 -15.75 -8.85
CA SER A 124 -5.77 -16.85 -9.68
C SER A 124 -6.09 -16.61 -11.16
N GLU A 125 -7.23 -16.00 -11.47
CA GLU A 125 -7.60 -15.67 -12.84
C GLU A 125 -6.76 -14.54 -13.41
N ILE A 126 -6.47 -13.48 -12.63
CA ILE A 126 -5.51 -12.43 -13.04
C ILE A 126 -4.17 -13.05 -13.40
N ASN A 127 -3.60 -13.86 -12.49
CA ASN A 127 -2.32 -14.52 -12.70
C ASN A 127 -2.33 -15.40 -13.96
N ARG A 128 -3.41 -16.13 -14.21
CA ARG A 128 -3.59 -16.94 -15.43
C ARG A 128 -3.62 -16.06 -16.70
N LEU A 129 -4.42 -15.00 -16.68
CA LEU A 129 -4.59 -14.11 -17.82
C LEU A 129 -3.30 -13.36 -18.19
N GLN A 130 -2.46 -13.05 -17.19
CA GLN A 130 -1.17 -12.41 -17.42
C GLN A 130 -0.18 -13.28 -18.18
N THR A 131 -0.34 -14.61 -18.18
CA THR A 131 0.54 -15.53 -18.90
C THR A 131 0.11 -15.77 -20.34
N LEU A 132 -1.04 -15.25 -20.77
CA LEU A 132 -1.51 -15.40 -22.13
C LEU A 132 -0.67 -14.56 -23.10
N PRO A 133 -0.44 -15.03 -24.35
CA PRO A 133 0.39 -14.33 -25.34
C PRO A 133 -0.03 -12.89 -25.61
N GLU A 134 -1.33 -12.58 -25.53
CA GLU A 134 -1.88 -11.25 -25.68
C GLU A 134 -1.57 -10.30 -24.52
N ASN A 135 -1.18 -10.82 -23.36
CA ASN A 135 -0.95 -10.04 -22.14
C ASN A 135 0.47 -10.17 -21.58
N GLU A 136 1.21 -11.24 -21.93
CA GLU A 136 2.52 -11.55 -21.32
C GLU A 136 3.58 -10.45 -21.51
N HIS A 137 3.43 -9.61 -22.52
CA HIS A 137 4.31 -8.49 -22.82
C HIS A 137 3.86 -7.16 -22.22
N LYS A 138 2.63 -7.08 -21.70
CA LYS A 138 2.08 -5.85 -21.12
C LYS A 138 2.60 -5.59 -19.72
N PHE A 139 2.80 -4.33 -19.39
CA PHE A 139 3.17 -3.84 -18.07
C PHE A 139 2.51 -2.49 -17.79
N VAL A 140 2.39 -2.17 -16.53
CA VAL A 140 2.00 -0.84 -16.04
C VAL A 140 3.28 -0.07 -15.76
N THR A 141 3.37 1.16 -16.21
CA THR A 141 4.46 2.07 -15.85
C THR A 141 4.00 2.97 -14.71
N ALA A 142 4.74 2.96 -13.61
CA ALA A 142 4.56 3.91 -12.50
C ALA A 142 5.77 4.85 -12.45
N THR A 143 5.52 6.15 -12.44
CA THR A 143 6.56 7.18 -12.31
C THR A 143 6.22 8.09 -11.14
N VAL A 144 7.07 8.10 -10.11
CA VAL A 144 6.99 9.07 -9.01
C VAL A 144 7.96 10.20 -9.27
N ALA A 145 7.55 11.44 -8.97
CA ALA A 145 8.40 12.62 -9.12
C ALA A 145 8.11 13.65 -8.03
N HIS A 146 9.19 14.14 -7.40
CA HIS A 146 9.13 15.29 -6.51
C HIS A 146 9.26 16.58 -7.32
N LYS A 147 8.36 17.53 -7.06
CA LYS A 147 8.36 18.87 -7.64
C LYS A 147 8.34 19.90 -6.52
N VAL A 148 8.51 21.17 -6.90
CA VAL A 148 8.53 22.29 -5.94
C VAL A 148 7.19 22.47 -5.21
N ASP A 149 6.11 21.99 -5.76
CA ASP A 149 4.74 22.10 -5.25
C ASP A 149 4.25 20.82 -4.56
N GLY A 150 4.94 19.68 -4.72
CA GLY A 150 4.57 18.42 -4.10
C GLY A 150 5.07 17.18 -4.83
N THR A 151 4.49 16.05 -4.46
CA THR A 151 4.83 14.74 -5.02
C THR A 151 3.75 14.28 -5.98
N TYR A 152 4.18 13.86 -7.16
CA TYR A 152 3.35 13.34 -8.22
C TYR A 152 3.62 11.85 -8.41
N VAL A 153 2.56 11.09 -8.72
CA VAL A 153 2.69 9.76 -9.30
C VAL A 153 1.87 9.68 -10.58
N VAL A 154 2.48 9.14 -11.63
CA VAL A 154 1.83 8.86 -12.90
C VAL A 154 1.81 7.35 -13.09
N ILE A 155 0.62 6.77 -13.27
CA ILE A 155 0.41 5.33 -13.49
C ILE A 155 -0.24 5.17 -14.84
N GLU A 156 0.44 4.48 -15.76
CA GLU A 156 0.03 4.31 -17.15
C GLU A 156 -0.05 2.84 -17.51
N ASP A 157 -1.18 2.42 -18.04
CA ASP A 157 -1.42 1.09 -18.59
C ASP A 157 -1.43 1.10 -20.13
N GLN A 158 -1.40 -0.10 -20.72
CA GLN A 158 -1.38 -0.30 -22.17
C GLN A 158 -2.76 -0.68 -22.74
N GLY A 159 -3.83 -0.42 -21.97
CA GLY A 159 -5.21 -0.69 -22.37
C GLY A 159 -5.85 0.40 -23.19
N GLU A 160 -7.14 0.20 -23.49
CA GLU A 160 -7.93 1.13 -24.30
C GLU A 160 -8.44 2.35 -23.50
N GLY A 161 -8.25 2.34 -22.16
CA GLY A 161 -8.75 3.38 -21.25
C GLY A 161 -10.24 3.25 -20.93
N PHE A 162 -10.78 4.25 -20.24
CA PHE A 162 -12.19 4.23 -19.79
C PHE A 162 -12.74 5.64 -19.53
N ALA A 163 -14.06 5.74 -19.36
CA ALA A 163 -14.75 6.99 -19.05
C ALA A 163 -14.58 7.37 -17.57
N TRP A 164 -13.36 7.68 -17.15
CA TRP A 164 -12.91 7.86 -15.78
C TRP A 164 -13.69 8.93 -14.98
N LYS A 165 -14.23 9.95 -15.63
CA LYS A 165 -15.00 11.02 -14.98
C LYS A 165 -16.18 10.49 -14.17
N ASN A 166 -16.77 9.37 -14.61
CA ASN A 166 -17.90 8.73 -13.94
C ASN A 166 -17.50 7.99 -12.65
N PHE A 167 -16.21 7.85 -12.37
CA PHE A 167 -15.68 7.09 -11.23
C PHE A 167 -14.97 7.97 -10.18
N LEU A 168 -14.84 9.26 -10.41
CA LEU A 168 -14.22 10.18 -9.45
C LEU A 168 -15.08 10.48 -8.22
N GLN A 169 -16.37 10.23 -8.30
CA GLN A 169 -17.32 10.43 -7.21
C GLN A 169 -17.98 9.11 -6.83
N ILE A 170 -18.34 8.99 -5.56
CA ILE A 170 -19.09 7.83 -5.08
C ILE A 170 -20.50 7.92 -5.64
N ASP A 171 -20.88 6.96 -6.48
CA ASP A 171 -22.25 6.81 -6.95
C ASP A 171 -23.09 6.18 -5.82
N PRO A 172 -24.12 6.87 -5.29
CA PRO A 172 -25.01 6.31 -4.28
C PRO A 172 -25.67 4.98 -4.69
N ALA A 173 -25.92 4.77 -5.98
CA ALA A 173 -26.48 3.53 -6.52
C ALA A 173 -25.53 2.33 -6.36
N ARG A 174 -24.22 2.59 -6.26
CA ARG A 174 -23.15 1.59 -6.06
C ARG A 174 -22.67 1.49 -4.60
N ALA A 175 -23.36 2.17 -3.67
CA ALA A 175 -22.95 2.19 -2.26
C ALA A 175 -22.97 0.81 -1.59
N GLY A 176 -23.74 -0.14 -2.13
CA GLY A 176 -23.79 -1.54 -1.68
C GLY A 176 -22.79 -2.49 -2.32
N ASP A 177 -22.06 -2.07 -3.35
CA ASP A 177 -21.13 -2.93 -4.08
C ASP A 177 -19.83 -3.13 -3.30
N ASN A 178 -19.29 -4.35 -3.32
CA ASN A 178 -18.04 -4.68 -2.63
C ASN A 178 -16.79 -4.14 -3.34
N HIS A 179 -16.92 -3.62 -4.57
CA HIS A 179 -15.84 -3.03 -5.38
C HIS A 179 -16.37 -1.88 -6.25
N GLY A 180 -15.48 -1.21 -7.02
CA GLY A 180 -15.86 -0.09 -7.89
C GLY A 180 -15.88 1.29 -7.21
N ARG A 181 -15.47 1.37 -5.92
CA ARG A 181 -15.34 2.63 -5.17
C ARG A 181 -13.89 3.10 -5.03
N GLY A 182 -12.92 2.28 -5.44
CA GLY A 182 -11.52 2.52 -5.20
C GLY A 182 -10.99 3.82 -5.80
N ILE A 183 -11.36 4.16 -7.04
CA ILE A 183 -10.96 5.43 -7.67
C ILE A 183 -11.55 6.64 -6.92
N ALA A 184 -12.83 6.58 -6.55
CA ALA A 184 -13.47 7.66 -5.79
C ALA A 184 -12.84 7.84 -4.40
N GLN A 185 -12.52 6.73 -3.72
CA GLN A 185 -11.81 6.75 -2.43
C GLN A 185 -10.39 7.29 -2.57
N ALA A 186 -9.66 6.86 -3.60
CA ALA A 186 -8.33 7.39 -3.91
C ALA A 186 -8.38 8.90 -4.14
N ASN A 187 -9.36 9.38 -4.93
CA ASN A 187 -9.55 10.80 -5.19
C ASN A 187 -9.94 11.62 -3.94
N THR A 188 -10.72 11.04 -3.02
CA THR A 188 -11.27 11.79 -1.87
C THR A 188 -10.37 11.73 -0.65
N ILE A 189 -9.68 10.59 -0.45
CA ILE A 189 -8.96 10.30 0.81
C ILE A 189 -7.45 10.33 0.58
N SER A 190 -6.95 9.67 -0.47
CA SER A 190 -5.52 9.41 -0.61
C SER A 190 -4.75 10.55 -1.24
N PHE A 191 -5.35 11.28 -2.17
CA PHE A 191 -4.65 12.32 -2.93
C PHE A 191 -5.38 13.66 -2.85
N ASP A 192 -4.61 14.76 -2.93
CA ASP A 192 -5.19 16.11 -3.01
C ASP A 192 -5.79 16.35 -4.40
N LYS A 193 -5.26 15.65 -5.41
CA LYS A 193 -5.80 15.69 -6.77
C LYS A 193 -5.54 14.36 -7.48
N LEU A 194 -6.56 13.84 -8.12
CA LEU A 194 -6.50 12.71 -9.03
C LEU A 194 -7.15 13.07 -10.37
N THR A 195 -6.48 12.84 -11.46
CA THR A 195 -6.98 13.04 -12.80
C THR A 195 -6.47 11.96 -13.75
N TYR A 196 -7.02 11.88 -14.93
CA TYR A 196 -6.59 10.97 -16.00
C TYR A 196 -6.37 11.76 -17.28
N ASN A 197 -5.60 11.16 -18.20
CA ASN A 197 -5.56 11.65 -19.57
C ASN A 197 -6.92 11.48 -20.28
N ASP A 198 -7.08 12.04 -21.48
CA ASP A 198 -8.35 11.99 -22.21
C ASP A 198 -8.79 10.56 -22.54
N LYS A 199 -7.83 9.66 -22.78
CA LYS A 199 -8.08 8.25 -23.05
C LYS A 199 -8.53 7.49 -21.81
N GLY A 200 -8.06 7.88 -20.63
CA GLY A 200 -8.34 7.20 -19.37
C GLY A 200 -7.43 6.01 -19.06
N ASN A 201 -6.28 5.89 -19.70
CA ASN A 201 -5.28 4.85 -19.45
C ASN A 201 -4.02 5.37 -18.71
N GLN A 202 -4.04 6.63 -18.27
CA GLN A 202 -2.98 7.23 -17.49
C GLN A 202 -3.58 8.04 -16.36
N ALA A 203 -3.39 7.56 -15.12
CA ALA A 203 -3.76 8.25 -13.89
C ALA A 203 -2.62 9.17 -13.45
N ILE A 204 -2.96 10.38 -13.02
CA ILE A 204 -2.03 11.35 -12.44
C ILE A 204 -2.56 11.72 -11.06
N ALA A 205 -1.85 11.33 -10.01
CA ALA A 205 -2.19 11.67 -8.63
C ALA A 205 -1.13 12.59 -8.01
N PHE A 206 -1.57 13.49 -7.15
CA PHE A 206 -0.76 14.55 -6.56
C PHE A 206 -1.07 14.71 -5.07
N VAL A 207 -0.01 14.95 -4.29
CA VAL A 207 -0.08 15.42 -2.91
C VAL A 207 0.85 16.62 -2.77
N GLY A 208 0.29 17.73 -2.32
CA GLY A 208 1.03 18.97 -2.06
C GLY A 208 1.96 18.86 -0.86
N LEU A 209 2.99 19.68 -0.83
CA LEU A 209 3.75 19.91 0.39
C LEU A 209 2.84 20.66 1.38
N GLU A 210 2.81 20.23 2.66
CA GLU A 210 2.17 21.03 3.71
C GLU A 210 2.74 22.45 3.66
N LYS A 211 1.87 23.44 3.48
CA LYS A 211 2.28 24.84 3.68
C LYS A 211 2.63 24.96 5.16
N GLN A 212 3.91 25.11 5.48
CA GLN A 212 4.30 25.63 6.79
C GLN A 212 3.56 26.96 6.97
N LEU A 213 2.61 26.98 7.90
CA LEU A 213 2.00 28.23 8.35
C LEU A 213 3.14 29.05 8.99
N GLU A 214 3.66 30.03 8.26
CA GLU A 214 4.50 31.07 8.85
C GLU A 214 3.61 31.87 9.80
N TRP A 215 3.94 31.78 11.11
CA TRP A 215 3.31 32.56 12.18
C TRP A 215 4.01 33.93 12.32
#